data_51e3896b3683e338366f0a2c830c1892
#
_entry.id   51e3896b3683e338366f0a2c830c1892
#
_cell.length_a   1.000
_cell.length_b   1.000
_cell.length_c   1.000
_cell.angle_alpha   90.00
_cell.angle_beta   90.00
_cell.angle_gamma   90.00
#
_symmetry.space_group_name_H-M   'P 1'
#
loop_
_entity.id
_entity.type
_entity.pdbx_description
1 polymer ?
#
loop_
_entity_poly.entity_id
_entity_poly.type
_entity_poly.pdbx_seq_one_letter_code
_entity_poly.pdbx_strand_id
1 'polypeptide(L)'
;MPIHEYQNTLRSIEMNFKSLYIFILILMIVLVTTVACSVAEGFLPEMEPSYEVWAVDQSPTVSDGTGGLLYIWDGKDIFLKDAKNAPPEIIDLAKAAKDADCDAPKKPHMILSNFTTPKASHVLLANVGSGNTFFINIASREIVGCVNTVGGFNGAGGTTNSHASVASPDNNMAIVANIGAKGESGFLHKIQTNYTSDNYNLVETLALDQFANELGTSVVRPICHEFTSDSKFAYITLAGGGLLVVDVGSADGSTPMTVAKVYDKTTVPGIGCGVSRLPFNKIMTNGESGAKGGDDFLYTFDASRAIDGIFPDPVQIELPGEDTHGAVTCTDQKGDIFAITSMRVSNDINFVDLQTNKVVATQSMATSFSPDPKPDVAHIVGNKMFIALRGSKPLSAIGSLENVRTPGVAVLTISDDCKSSSWEEKDLASMEDPDRLEKLKDGSVVSASDPHGLEVILK
;
A
#
# COMPACT_ATOMS: atom_id res chain seq x y z
N MET A 1 81.78 -19.70 -29.71
CA MET A 1 80.35 -19.80 -29.30
C MET A 1 79.55 -20.21 -30.53
N PRO A 2 78.86 -21.36 -30.52
CA PRO A 2 78.07 -21.78 -31.67
C PRO A 2 76.87 -20.86 -31.91
N ILE A 3 76.63 -20.57 -33.16
CA ILE A 3 75.53 -19.67 -33.67
C ILE A 3 74.10 -20.04 -33.10
N HIS A 4 73.95 -21.28 -32.70
CA HIS A 4 72.68 -21.78 -32.14
C HIS A 4 72.35 -21.23 -30.74
N GLU A 5 73.34 -20.91 -29.91
CA GLU A 5 73.03 -20.31 -28.56
C GLU A 5 72.67 -18.87 -28.65
N TYR A 6 73.19 -18.12 -29.62
CA TYR A 6 72.83 -16.70 -29.81
C TYR A 6 71.38 -16.51 -30.31
N GLN A 7 70.92 -17.43 -31.18
CA GLN A 7 69.50 -17.36 -31.67
C GLN A 7 68.47 -17.69 -30.60
N ASN A 8 68.76 -18.59 -29.65
CA ASN A 8 67.86 -18.91 -28.56
C ASN A 8 67.80 -17.79 -27.52
N THR A 9 68.85 -17.05 -27.28
CA THR A 9 68.92 -15.92 -26.38
C THR A 9 68.11 -14.74 -26.95
N LEU A 10 68.18 -14.45 -28.24
CA LEU A 10 67.37 -13.41 -28.90
C LEU A 10 65.89 -13.74 -28.92
N ARG A 11 65.47 -14.97 -29.14
CA ARG A 11 64.03 -15.39 -29.07
C ARG A 11 63.50 -15.30 -27.66
N SER A 12 64.31 -15.60 -26.62
CA SER A 12 63.92 -15.47 -25.23
C SER A 12 63.65 -13.98 -24.83
N ILE A 13 64.53 -13.08 -25.32
CA ILE A 13 64.41 -11.65 -25.10
C ILE A 13 63.13 -11.06 -25.83
N GLU A 14 62.92 -11.46 -27.10
CA GLU A 14 61.72 -11.03 -27.84
C GLU A 14 60.42 -11.53 -27.21
N MET A 15 60.36 -12.76 -26.69
CA MET A 15 59.20 -13.26 -25.98
C MET A 15 58.93 -12.49 -24.67
N ASN A 16 59.98 -12.12 -23.92
CA ASN A 16 59.85 -11.31 -22.71
C ASN A 16 59.32 -9.89 -22.99
N PHE A 17 59.78 -9.25 -24.07
CA PHE A 17 59.30 -7.93 -24.46
C PHE A 17 57.85 -7.96 -24.93
N LYS A 18 57.42 -8.95 -25.68
CA LYS A 18 56.00 -9.09 -26.07
C LYS A 18 55.11 -9.35 -24.88
N SER A 19 55.52 -10.18 -23.93
CA SER A 19 54.79 -10.45 -22.68
C SER A 19 54.69 -9.21 -21.81
N LEU A 20 55.74 -8.42 -21.69
CA LEU A 20 55.76 -7.16 -20.96
C LEU A 20 54.82 -6.11 -21.60
N TYR A 21 54.82 -6.05 -22.94
CA TYR A 21 53.95 -5.11 -23.66
C TYR A 21 52.45 -5.43 -23.51
N ILE A 22 52.11 -6.72 -23.55
CA ILE A 22 50.76 -7.20 -23.30
C ILE A 22 50.33 -6.90 -21.85
N PHE A 23 51.24 -7.11 -20.87
CA PHE A 23 50.97 -6.81 -19.46
C PHE A 23 50.71 -5.31 -19.21
N ILE A 24 51.54 -4.44 -19.81
CA ILE A 24 51.35 -2.98 -19.73
C ILE A 24 50.06 -2.55 -20.41
N LEU A 25 49.71 -3.15 -21.55
CA LEU A 25 48.44 -2.82 -22.25
C LEU A 25 47.21 -3.24 -21.42
N ILE A 26 47.24 -4.42 -20.80
CA ILE A 26 46.19 -4.88 -19.90
C ILE A 26 46.09 -3.97 -18.67
N LEU A 27 47.20 -3.58 -18.09
CA LEU A 27 47.23 -2.67 -16.93
C LEU A 27 46.66 -1.28 -17.28
N MET A 28 46.96 -0.75 -18.47
CA MET A 28 46.41 0.50 -18.95
C MET A 28 44.92 0.39 -19.23
N ILE A 29 44.44 -0.71 -19.79
CA ILE A 29 42.99 -0.94 -20.01
C ILE A 29 42.27 -1.04 -18.66
N VAL A 30 42.81 -1.75 -17.68
CA VAL A 30 42.21 -1.84 -16.33
C VAL A 30 42.23 -0.47 -15.64
N LEU A 31 43.32 0.30 -15.78
CA LEU A 31 43.38 1.66 -15.19
C LEU A 31 42.35 2.62 -15.83
N VAL A 32 42.18 2.56 -17.15
CA VAL A 32 41.21 3.40 -17.88
C VAL A 32 39.80 2.98 -17.56
N THR A 33 39.51 1.69 -17.39
CA THR A 33 38.16 1.24 -17.00
C THR A 33 37.84 1.57 -15.55
N THR A 34 38.78 1.48 -14.61
CA THR A 34 38.57 1.86 -13.21
C THR A 34 38.40 3.38 -13.03
N VAL A 35 39.16 4.20 -13.77
CA VAL A 35 38.97 5.67 -13.75
C VAL A 35 37.67 6.08 -14.44
N ALA A 36 37.30 5.41 -15.54
CA ALA A 36 36.03 5.69 -16.20
C ALA A 36 34.81 5.31 -15.33
N CYS A 37 34.85 4.19 -14.57
CA CYS A 37 33.80 3.86 -13.61
C CYS A 37 33.73 4.86 -12.44
N SER A 38 34.86 5.27 -11.86
CA SER A 38 34.86 6.21 -10.74
C SER A 38 34.49 7.65 -11.11
N VAL A 39 34.65 8.03 -12.39
CA VAL A 39 34.22 9.35 -12.89
C VAL A 39 32.73 9.32 -13.31
N ALA A 40 32.17 8.15 -13.65
CA ALA A 40 30.77 8.02 -14.02
C ALA A 40 29.81 8.06 -12.82
N GLU A 41 30.25 7.65 -11.62
CA GLU A 41 29.44 7.72 -10.40
C GLU A 41 29.19 9.17 -9.90
N GLY A 42 29.97 10.15 -10.35
CA GLY A 42 29.83 11.55 -9.93
C GLY A 42 29.08 12.45 -10.91
N PHE A 43 28.61 11.95 -12.05
CA PHE A 43 28.02 12.79 -13.13
C PHE A 43 26.75 12.25 -13.79
N LEU A 44 26.14 11.21 -13.26
CA LEU A 44 24.77 10.89 -13.69
C LEU A 44 23.86 11.95 -13.06
N PRO A 45 23.11 12.73 -13.84
CA PRO A 45 22.09 13.57 -13.26
C PRO A 45 21.16 12.69 -12.43
N GLU A 46 20.89 13.09 -11.19
CA GLU A 46 19.89 12.44 -10.36
C GLU A 46 18.62 12.31 -11.19
N MET A 47 18.21 11.07 -11.51
CA MET A 47 17.05 10.85 -12.37
C MET A 47 15.83 11.42 -11.63
N GLU A 48 15.14 12.37 -12.29
CA GLU A 48 13.91 12.93 -11.74
C GLU A 48 12.94 11.81 -11.36
N PRO A 49 12.26 11.92 -10.21
CA PRO A 49 11.32 10.91 -9.78
C PRO A 49 10.23 10.67 -10.82
N SER A 50 10.03 9.41 -11.20
CA SER A 50 9.03 9.01 -12.17
C SER A 50 7.89 8.26 -11.48
N TYR A 51 7.16 8.97 -10.62
CA TYR A 51 5.98 8.46 -9.93
C TYR A 51 4.93 9.56 -9.75
N GLU A 52 3.71 9.14 -9.42
CA GLU A 52 2.63 10.02 -8.95
C GLU A 52 2.15 9.56 -7.57
N VAL A 53 1.71 10.50 -6.76
CA VAL A 53 1.07 10.24 -5.46
C VAL A 53 -0.41 10.53 -5.59
N TRP A 54 -1.24 9.52 -5.38
CA TRP A 54 -2.70 9.59 -5.48
C TRP A 54 -3.28 9.46 -4.07
N ALA A 55 -4.05 10.44 -3.62
CA ALA A 55 -4.68 10.41 -2.30
C ALA A 55 -6.15 10.78 -2.39
N VAL A 56 -6.97 10.06 -1.61
CA VAL A 56 -8.43 10.20 -1.63
C VAL A 56 -8.89 10.96 -0.40
N ASP A 57 -9.69 12.01 -0.62
CA ASP A 57 -10.46 12.70 0.40
C ASP A 57 -11.88 12.12 0.43
N GLN A 58 -12.25 11.53 1.56
CA GLN A 58 -13.55 10.89 1.76
C GLN A 58 -14.72 11.87 2.00
N SER A 59 -14.42 13.15 2.24
CA SER A 59 -15.44 14.13 2.60
C SER A 59 -16.34 14.44 1.39
N PRO A 60 -17.66 14.59 1.61
CA PRO A 60 -18.60 14.78 0.53
C PRO A 60 -18.38 16.12 -0.18
N THR A 61 -18.49 16.13 -1.52
CA THR A 61 -18.47 17.33 -2.36
C THR A 61 -19.88 17.76 -2.78
N VAL A 62 -20.88 16.91 -2.54
CA VAL A 62 -22.30 17.17 -2.87
C VAL A 62 -23.13 17.23 -1.58
N SER A 63 -24.17 18.08 -1.58
CA SER A 63 -25.01 18.34 -0.40
C SER A 63 -25.83 17.13 0.09
N ASP A 64 -26.00 16.08 -0.72
CA ASP A 64 -26.66 14.83 -0.35
C ASP A 64 -25.72 13.84 0.37
N GLY A 65 -24.47 14.23 0.60
CA GLY A 65 -23.44 13.43 1.26
C GLY A 65 -22.70 12.47 0.32
N THR A 66 -22.82 12.66 -0.99
CA THR A 66 -22.05 11.94 -2.01
C THR A 66 -20.82 12.75 -2.45
N GLY A 67 -19.97 12.14 -3.28
CA GLY A 67 -18.76 12.74 -3.81
C GLY A 67 -17.52 12.37 -3.02
N GLY A 68 -16.52 13.22 -3.14
CA GLY A 68 -15.16 13.11 -2.63
C GLY A 68 -14.19 13.64 -3.66
N LEU A 69 -12.94 13.83 -3.28
CA LEU A 69 -11.89 14.32 -4.18
C LEU A 69 -10.76 13.30 -4.29
N LEU A 70 -10.18 13.22 -5.47
CA LEU A 70 -8.94 12.51 -5.71
C LEU A 70 -7.86 13.55 -6.03
N TYR A 71 -6.82 13.59 -5.23
CA TYR A 71 -5.65 14.43 -5.39
C TYR A 71 -4.52 13.64 -6.02
N ILE A 72 -3.87 14.21 -7.02
CA ILE A 72 -2.76 13.59 -7.75
C ILE A 72 -1.61 14.57 -7.82
N TRP A 73 -0.48 14.23 -7.19
CA TRP A 73 0.76 15.01 -7.28
C TRP A 73 1.76 14.30 -8.20
N ASP A 74 2.46 15.09 -9.01
CA ASP A 74 3.64 14.61 -9.74
C ASP A 74 4.83 14.50 -8.78
N GLY A 75 5.49 13.36 -8.74
CA GLY A 75 6.67 13.13 -7.89
C GLY A 75 7.81 14.09 -8.19
N LYS A 76 7.95 14.54 -9.45
CA LYS A 76 8.91 15.58 -9.83
C LYS A 76 8.60 16.91 -9.16
N ASP A 77 7.33 17.31 -9.09
CA ASP A 77 6.93 18.55 -8.44
C ASP A 77 7.17 18.50 -6.93
N ILE A 78 6.88 17.36 -6.29
CA ILE A 78 7.21 17.13 -4.87
C ILE A 78 8.73 17.24 -4.65
N PHE A 79 9.53 16.68 -5.53
CA PHE A 79 10.99 16.71 -5.42
C PHE A 79 11.57 18.10 -5.63
N LEU A 80 11.09 18.86 -6.63
CA LEU A 80 11.65 20.17 -6.99
C LEU A 80 11.08 21.35 -6.20
N LYS A 81 9.82 21.25 -5.73
CA LYS A 81 9.09 22.37 -5.13
C LYS A 81 8.81 22.22 -3.65
N ASP A 82 9.22 21.13 -3.03
CA ASP A 82 8.73 20.59 -1.75
C ASP A 82 7.23 20.20 -1.83
N ALA A 83 6.80 19.25 -1.02
CA ALA A 83 5.42 18.74 -1.01
C ALA A 83 4.39 19.85 -0.73
N LYS A 84 4.71 20.78 0.17
CA LYS A 84 3.86 21.93 0.54
C LYS A 84 3.51 22.83 -0.65
N ASN A 85 4.39 22.94 -1.63
CA ASN A 85 4.27 23.84 -2.78
C ASN A 85 3.95 23.11 -4.08
N ALA A 86 3.92 21.78 -4.08
CA ALA A 86 3.59 20.97 -5.24
C ALA A 86 2.07 21.08 -5.51
N PRO A 87 1.64 21.56 -6.69
CA PRO A 87 0.23 21.66 -7.00
C PRO A 87 -0.34 20.27 -7.34
N PRO A 88 -1.44 19.82 -6.72
CA PRO A 88 -2.13 18.61 -7.16
C PRO A 88 -3.00 18.88 -8.40
N GLU A 89 -3.17 17.87 -9.23
CA GLU A 89 -4.36 17.71 -10.04
C GLU A 89 -5.48 17.23 -9.12
N ILE A 90 -6.69 17.82 -9.22
CA ILE A 90 -7.84 17.45 -8.36
C ILE A 90 -8.99 16.99 -9.23
N ILE A 91 -9.49 15.79 -8.95
CA ILE A 91 -10.64 15.21 -9.65
C ILE A 91 -11.82 15.15 -8.68
N ASP A 92 -12.95 15.79 -9.05
CA ASP A 92 -14.23 15.62 -8.37
C ASP A 92 -14.84 14.25 -8.75
N LEU A 93 -14.87 13.34 -7.77
CA LEU A 93 -15.32 11.97 -8.00
C LEU A 93 -16.81 11.85 -8.29
N ALA A 94 -17.66 12.78 -7.80
CA ALA A 94 -19.08 12.78 -8.16
C ALA A 94 -19.27 13.15 -9.64
N LYS A 95 -18.52 14.16 -10.11
CA LYS A 95 -18.55 14.55 -11.52
C LYS A 95 -17.98 13.44 -12.41
N ALA A 96 -16.83 12.88 -12.07
CA ALA A 96 -16.20 11.81 -12.84
C ALA A 96 -17.10 10.56 -12.93
N ALA A 97 -17.77 10.18 -11.84
CA ALA A 97 -18.73 9.08 -11.84
C ALA A 97 -19.91 9.34 -12.79
N LYS A 98 -20.48 10.57 -12.75
CA LYS A 98 -21.57 10.96 -13.66
C LYS A 98 -21.14 10.91 -15.12
N ASP A 99 -19.94 11.39 -15.44
CA ASP A 99 -19.39 11.37 -16.81
C ASP A 99 -19.19 9.93 -17.33
N ALA A 100 -18.97 8.97 -16.42
CA ALA A 100 -18.80 7.55 -16.70
C ALA A 100 -20.11 6.72 -16.59
N ASP A 101 -21.27 7.36 -16.43
CA ASP A 101 -22.57 6.69 -16.19
C ASP A 101 -22.56 5.75 -14.96
N CYS A 102 -21.83 6.14 -13.92
CA CYS A 102 -21.72 5.44 -12.64
C CYS A 102 -22.49 6.17 -11.53
N ASP A 103 -22.98 5.43 -10.54
CA ASP A 103 -23.54 6.01 -9.32
C ASP A 103 -22.47 6.83 -8.58
N ALA A 104 -22.86 8.00 -8.06
CA ALA A 104 -21.94 8.86 -7.31
C ALA A 104 -21.38 8.14 -6.09
N PRO A 105 -20.07 8.27 -5.82
CA PRO A 105 -19.43 7.61 -4.68
C PRO A 105 -19.91 8.26 -3.38
N LYS A 106 -19.88 7.47 -2.31
CA LYS A 106 -20.04 7.98 -0.95
C LYS A 106 -18.94 7.43 -0.09
N LYS A 107 -18.18 8.32 0.55
CA LYS A 107 -16.97 7.99 1.31
C LYS A 107 -16.00 7.15 0.47
N PRO A 108 -15.43 7.69 -0.61
CA PRO A 108 -14.34 6.99 -1.33
C PRO A 108 -13.22 6.71 -0.35
N HIS A 109 -12.73 5.45 -0.32
CA HIS A 109 -11.99 4.96 0.83
C HIS A 109 -10.60 4.45 0.48
N MET A 110 -10.48 3.22 0.04
CA MET A 110 -9.20 2.62 -0.33
C MET A 110 -8.97 2.73 -1.84
N ILE A 111 -7.79 3.20 -2.23
CA ILE A 111 -7.33 3.27 -3.61
C ILE A 111 -6.08 2.40 -3.74
N LEU A 112 -6.07 1.47 -4.71
CA LEU A 112 -4.98 0.53 -4.92
C LEU A 112 -4.77 0.29 -6.42
N SER A 113 -3.53 0.19 -6.86
CA SER A 113 -3.20 -0.07 -8.26
C SER A 113 -3.33 -1.55 -8.63
N ASN A 114 -3.54 -1.81 -9.93
CA ASN A 114 -3.43 -3.15 -10.50
C ASN A 114 -1.94 -3.48 -10.81
N PHE A 115 -1.69 -4.71 -11.28
CA PHE A 115 -0.33 -5.26 -11.47
C PHE A 115 0.08 -5.38 -12.95
N THR A 116 -0.47 -4.57 -13.86
CA THR A 116 -0.03 -4.61 -15.26
C THR A 116 1.44 -4.22 -15.42
N THR A 117 2.14 -4.90 -16.33
CA THR A 117 3.57 -4.72 -16.58
C THR A 117 3.78 -3.90 -17.85
N PRO A 118 4.72 -2.96 -17.93
CA PRO A 118 5.79 -2.67 -16.98
C PRO A 118 5.38 -1.77 -15.79
N LYS A 119 4.18 -1.22 -15.80
CA LYS A 119 3.63 -0.37 -14.75
C LYS A 119 2.12 -0.55 -14.65
N ALA A 120 1.54 -0.17 -13.52
CA ALA A 120 0.10 -0.19 -13.33
C ALA A 120 -0.62 0.64 -14.40
N SER A 121 -1.77 0.17 -14.85
CA SER A 121 -2.62 0.85 -15.85
C SER A 121 -3.88 1.45 -15.22
N HIS A 122 -4.34 0.89 -14.12
CA HIS A 122 -5.57 1.28 -13.44
C HIS A 122 -5.39 1.30 -11.93
N VAL A 123 -6.22 2.11 -11.27
CA VAL A 123 -6.45 2.03 -9.85
C VAL A 123 -7.89 1.61 -9.57
N LEU A 124 -8.06 0.86 -8.49
CA LEU A 124 -9.34 0.42 -7.96
C LEU A 124 -9.66 1.30 -6.75
N LEU A 125 -10.80 1.96 -6.76
CA LEU A 125 -11.27 2.79 -5.65
C LEU A 125 -12.53 2.18 -5.04
N ALA A 126 -12.42 1.70 -3.81
CA ALA A 126 -13.55 1.20 -3.04
C ALA A 126 -14.30 2.34 -2.34
N ASN A 127 -15.63 2.31 -2.36
CA ASN A 127 -16.48 3.36 -1.80
C ASN A 127 -17.34 2.83 -0.63
N VAL A 128 -16.92 3.14 0.58
CA VAL A 128 -17.49 2.63 1.86
C VAL A 128 -18.85 3.27 2.23
N GLY A 129 -19.56 3.83 1.38
CA GLY A 129 -20.87 4.40 1.68
C GLY A 129 -21.86 4.21 0.54
N SER A 130 -21.39 3.78 -0.62
CA SER A 130 -22.19 3.50 -1.80
C SER A 130 -22.09 2.05 -2.29
N GLY A 131 -21.09 1.28 -1.84
CA GLY A 131 -20.96 -0.15 -2.18
C GLY A 131 -20.50 -0.42 -3.59
N ASN A 132 -19.94 0.57 -4.28
CA ASN A 132 -19.35 0.41 -5.60
C ASN A 132 -17.83 0.46 -5.56
N THR A 133 -17.20 -0.18 -6.54
CA THR A 133 -15.78 -0.07 -6.85
C THR A 133 -15.64 0.61 -8.19
N PHE A 134 -14.83 1.66 -8.25
CA PHE A 134 -14.44 2.32 -9.49
C PHE A 134 -13.12 1.75 -10.01
N PHE A 135 -13.03 1.63 -11.33
CA PHE A 135 -11.81 1.35 -12.07
C PHE A 135 -11.43 2.63 -12.81
N ILE A 136 -10.32 3.23 -12.42
CA ILE A 136 -9.84 4.51 -12.95
C ILE A 136 -8.60 4.24 -13.80
N ASN A 137 -8.64 4.63 -15.07
CA ASN A 137 -7.47 4.52 -15.94
C ASN A 137 -6.43 5.58 -15.55
N ILE A 138 -5.21 5.15 -15.27
CA ILE A 138 -4.14 6.04 -14.78
C ILE A 138 -3.75 7.09 -15.83
N ALA A 139 -3.73 6.75 -17.10
CA ALA A 139 -3.30 7.66 -18.16
C ALA A 139 -4.34 8.72 -18.51
N SER A 140 -5.64 8.35 -18.57
CA SER A 140 -6.72 9.28 -18.92
C SER A 140 -7.34 9.99 -17.73
N ARG A 141 -7.12 9.51 -16.50
CA ARG A 141 -7.77 9.99 -15.25
C ARG A 141 -9.28 9.72 -15.19
N GLU A 142 -9.81 8.96 -16.11
CA GLU A 142 -11.24 8.70 -16.23
C GLU A 142 -11.63 7.44 -15.49
N ILE A 143 -12.83 7.43 -14.91
CA ILE A 143 -13.49 6.21 -14.45
C ILE A 143 -13.93 5.46 -15.72
N VAL A 144 -13.33 4.30 -15.98
CA VAL A 144 -13.59 3.46 -17.15
C VAL A 144 -14.48 2.26 -16.83
N GLY A 145 -14.85 2.09 -15.57
CA GLY A 145 -15.79 1.07 -15.11
C GLY A 145 -16.19 1.24 -13.67
N CYS A 146 -17.37 0.74 -13.34
CA CYS A 146 -17.86 0.69 -11.97
C CYS A 146 -18.65 -0.60 -11.74
N VAL A 147 -18.40 -1.24 -10.59
CA VAL A 147 -19.12 -2.45 -10.19
C VAL A 147 -19.80 -2.21 -8.86
N ASN A 148 -21.13 -2.33 -8.87
CA ASN A 148 -21.93 -2.24 -7.65
C ASN A 148 -22.01 -3.60 -6.97
N THR A 149 -21.68 -3.66 -5.67
CA THR A 149 -21.71 -4.89 -4.87
C THR A 149 -22.94 -4.99 -3.96
N VAL A 150 -23.82 -3.96 -3.96
CA VAL A 150 -25.06 -3.98 -3.18
C VAL A 150 -25.99 -5.07 -3.72
N GLY A 151 -26.45 -5.95 -2.83
CA GLY A 151 -27.25 -7.12 -3.22
C GLY A 151 -26.44 -8.32 -3.72
N GLY A 152 -25.17 -8.12 -4.10
CA GLY A 152 -24.25 -9.19 -4.51
C GLY A 152 -24.61 -9.87 -5.83
N PHE A 153 -23.79 -10.84 -6.22
CA PHE A 153 -24.01 -11.63 -7.42
C PHE A 153 -25.26 -12.52 -7.27
N ASN A 154 -26.19 -12.42 -8.22
CA ASN A 154 -27.46 -13.15 -8.21
C ASN A 154 -28.28 -13.00 -6.91
N GLY A 155 -28.16 -11.88 -6.20
CA GLY A 155 -28.88 -11.64 -4.96
C GLY A 155 -28.31 -12.35 -3.74
N ALA A 156 -27.05 -12.80 -3.78
CA ALA A 156 -26.40 -13.49 -2.68
C ALA A 156 -26.06 -12.63 -1.45
N GLY A 157 -26.38 -11.33 -1.52
CA GLY A 157 -26.17 -10.38 -0.42
C GLY A 157 -24.99 -9.43 -0.69
N GLY A 158 -25.01 -8.32 -0.01
CA GLY A 158 -24.00 -7.24 -0.12
C GLY A 158 -24.61 -5.93 0.39
N THR A 159 -23.76 -5.08 0.92
CA THR A 159 -24.19 -3.79 1.51
C THR A 159 -23.46 -2.62 0.84
N THR A 160 -23.77 -1.41 1.24
CA THR A 160 -23.09 -0.20 0.76
C THR A 160 -21.67 -0.03 1.30
N ASN A 161 -21.12 -1.00 2.03
CA ASN A 161 -19.88 -0.86 2.79
C ASN A 161 -18.68 -1.58 2.13
N SER A 162 -18.40 -1.31 0.85
CA SER A 162 -17.20 -1.80 0.16
C SER A 162 -15.97 -1.10 0.71
N HIS A 163 -15.16 -1.82 1.53
CA HIS A 163 -14.06 -1.24 2.28
C HIS A 163 -12.76 -1.20 1.48
N ALA A 164 -12.37 -2.31 0.88
CA ALA A 164 -11.18 -2.41 0.04
C ALA A 164 -11.46 -3.25 -1.21
N SER A 165 -10.86 -2.86 -2.33
CA SER A 165 -10.89 -3.57 -3.60
C SER A 165 -9.46 -3.78 -4.07
N VAL A 166 -9.01 -5.02 -4.15
CA VAL A 166 -7.63 -5.38 -4.48
C VAL A 166 -7.63 -6.25 -5.74
N ALA A 167 -6.80 -5.88 -6.72
CA ALA A 167 -6.56 -6.69 -7.91
C ALA A 167 -5.69 -7.90 -7.58
N SER A 168 -5.94 -9.04 -8.23
CA SER A 168 -5.03 -10.18 -8.17
C SER A 168 -3.73 -9.89 -8.92
N PRO A 169 -2.58 -10.47 -8.51
CA PRO A 169 -1.30 -10.27 -9.20
C PRO A 169 -1.30 -10.61 -10.70
N ASP A 170 -2.14 -11.55 -11.12
CA ASP A 170 -2.32 -11.90 -12.53
C ASP A 170 -3.30 -11.01 -13.30
N ASN A 171 -3.92 -10.01 -12.63
CA ASN A 171 -4.89 -9.07 -13.18
C ASN A 171 -6.18 -9.67 -13.76
N ASN A 172 -6.52 -10.90 -13.44
CA ASN A 172 -7.71 -11.56 -13.98
C ASN A 172 -8.95 -11.37 -13.11
N MET A 173 -8.75 -10.97 -11.86
CA MET A 173 -9.85 -10.69 -10.92
C MET A 173 -9.48 -9.58 -9.94
N ALA A 174 -10.50 -9.07 -9.27
CA ALA A 174 -10.37 -8.31 -8.04
C ALA A 174 -11.32 -8.89 -6.98
N ILE A 175 -10.93 -8.81 -5.71
CA ILE A 175 -11.82 -9.12 -4.60
C ILE A 175 -12.20 -7.80 -3.91
N VAL A 176 -13.46 -7.67 -3.53
CA VAL A 176 -13.98 -6.57 -2.73
C VAL A 176 -14.33 -7.10 -1.34
N ALA A 177 -13.70 -6.53 -0.32
CA ALA A 177 -14.09 -6.77 1.08
C ALA A 177 -15.25 -5.83 1.44
N ASN A 178 -16.46 -6.37 1.56
CA ASN A 178 -17.64 -5.65 1.98
C ASN A 178 -17.88 -5.91 3.47
N ILE A 179 -17.65 -4.89 4.30
CA ILE A 179 -17.60 -5.02 5.77
C ILE A 179 -18.95 -5.40 6.41
N GLY A 180 -20.05 -5.38 5.65
CA GLY A 180 -21.38 -5.60 6.16
C GLY A 180 -22.00 -4.36 6.82
N ALA A 181 -23.28 -4.42 7.13
CA ALA A 181 -23.94 -3.40 7.92
C ALA A 181 -23.54 -3.49 9.41
N LYS A 182 -23.83 -2.45 10.19
CA LYS A 182 -23.51 -2.45 11.62
C LYS A 182 -24.22 -3.60 12.35
N GLY A 183 -23.43 -4.51 12.94
CA GLY A 183 -23.95 -5.69 13.67
C GLY A 183 -24.28 -6.88 12.78
N GLU A 184 -23.93 -6.83 11.49
CA GLU A 184 -24.10 -7.91 10.52
C GLU A 184 -22.76 -8.37 9.97
N SER A 185 -22.69 -9.62 9.56
CA SER A 185 -21.54 -10.15 8.82
C SER A 185 -21.48 -9.56 7.43
N GLY A 186 -20.26 -9.48 6.91
CA GLY A 186 -19.99 -8.96 5.58
C GLY A 186 -19.82 -10.07 4.53
N PHE A 187 -19.29 -9.64 3.39
CA PHE A 187 -19.21 -10.45 2.19
C PHE A 187 -17.85 -10.24 1.51
N LEU A 188 -17.44 -11.23 0.71
CA LEU A 188 -16.43 -11.04 -0.32
C LEU A 188 -17.10 -11.11 -1.68
N HIS A 189 -16.77 -10.15 -2.54
CA HIS A 189 -17.27 -10.13 -3.91
C HIS A 189 -16.10 -10.31 -4.87
N LYS A 190 -16.22 -11.22 -5.83
CA LYS A 190 -15.24 -11.44 -6.88
C LYS A 190 -15.70 -10.70 -8.14
N ILE A 191 -14.84 -9.87 -8.66
CA ILE A 191 -15.00 -9.17 -9.94
C ILE A 191 -14.02 -9.78 -10.92
N GLN A 192 -14.50 -10.34 -12.02
CA GLN A 192 -13.67 -10.69 -13.15
C GLN A 192 -13.22 -9.41 -13.83
N THR A 193 -11.92 -9.28 -14.12
CA THR A 193 -11.32 -8.07 -14.66
C THR A 193 -10.64 -8.30 -16.00
N ASN A 194 -10.78 -7.35 -16.91
CA ASN A 194 -10.01 -7.26 -18.14
C ASN A 194 -9.64 -5.79 -18.38
N TYR A 195 -8.46 -5.40 -17.92
CA TYR A 195 -7.96 -4.03 -17.99
C TYR A 195 -7.57 -3.57 -19.40
N THR A 196 -7.50 -4.48 -20.38
CA THR A 196 -7.23 -4.12 -21.79
C THR A 196 -8.49 -3.62 -22.51
N SER A 197 -9.64 -4.15 -22.12
CA SER A 197 -10.94 -3.80 -22.73
C SER A 197 -11.88 -3.08 -21.78
N ASP A 198 -11.41 -2.69 -20.60
CA ASP A 198 -12.18 -2.03 -19.54
C ASP A 198 -13.49 -2.78 -19.19
N ASN A 199 -13.38 -4.11 -19.08
CA ASN A 199 -14.54 -4.96 -18.80
C ASN A 199 -14.42 -5.57 -17.40
N TYR A 200 -15.42 -5.29 -16.57
CA TYR A 200 -15.44 -5.63 -15.13
C TYR A 200 -16.80 -6.20 -14.77
N ASN A 201 -16.83 -7.49 -14.37
CA ASN A 201 -18.07 -8.19 -14.10
C ASN A 201 -18.07 -8.79 -12.68
N LEU A 202 -19.08 -8.48 -11.88
CA LEU A 202 -19.33 -9.21 -10.63
C LEU A 202 -19.73 -10.63 -10.99
N VAL A 203 -18.97 -11.63 -10.53
CA VAL A 203 -19.15 -13.05 -10.90
C VAL A 203 -19.45 -13.96 -9.72
N GLU A 204 -19.17 -13.49 -8.48
CA GLU A 204 -19.40 -14.27 -7.29
C GLU A 204 -19.54 -13.40 -6.05
N THR A 205 -20.29 -13.92 -5.07
CA THR A 205 -20.40 -13.36 -3.71
C THR A 205 -20.34 -14.50 -2.71
N LEU A 206 -19.41 -14.38 -1.74
CA LEU A 206 -19.26 -15.29 -0.61
C LEU A 206 -19.75 -14.60 0.67
N ALA A 207 -20.82 -15.12 1.27
CA ALA A 207 -21.29 -14.68 2.58
C ALA A 207 -20.40 -15.26 3.69
N LEU A 208 -20.03 -14.44 4.68
CA LEU A 208 -19.05 -14.83 5.70
C LEU A 208 -19.66 -15.23 7.05
N ASP A 209 -20.95 -15.04 7.26
CA ASP A 209 -21.66 -15.33 8.51
C ASP A 209 -21.47 -16.79 8.99
N GLN A 210 -21.37 -17.74 8.08
CA GLN A 210 -21.14 -19.16 8.36
C GLN A 210 -19.82 -19.44 9.11
N PHE A 211 -18.84 -18.53 9.08
CA PHE A 211 -17.52 -18.68 9.73
C PHE A 211 -17.47 -18.05 11.14
N ALA A 212 -18.55 -17.42 11.59
CA ALA A 212 -18.59 -16.72 12.86
C ALA A 212 -18.20 -17.59 14.07
N ASN A 213 -18.71 -18.83 14.11
CA ASN A 213 -18.41 -19.76 15.19
C ASN A 213 -16.93 -20.15 15.24
N GLU A 214 -16.32 -20.46 14.08
CA GLU A 214 -14.91 -20.85 13.99
C GLU A 214 -13.99 -19.69 14.38
N LEU A 215 -14.38 -18.46 14.06
CA LEU A 215 -13.66 -17.23 14.41
C LEU A 215 -13.85 -16.84 15.88
N GLY A 216 -14.79 -17.44 16.60
CA GLY A 216 -15.13 -17.06 17.98
C GLY A 216 -15.76 -15.66 18.09
N THR A 217 -16.57 -15.28 17.09
CA THR A 217 -17.27 -13.98 17.01
C THR A 217 -18.74 -14.17 16.69
N SER A 218 -19.56 -13.13 16.88
CA SER A 218 -20.97 -13.13 16.46
C SER A 218 -21.18 -12.62 15.03
N VAL A 219 -20.21 -11.86 14.49
CA VAL A 219 -20.25 -11.28 13.15
C VAL A 219 -18.87 -11.30 12.50
N VAL A 220 -18.80 -11.55 11.21
CA VAL A 220 -17.55 -11.60 10.42
C VAL A 220 -17.50 -10.39 9.50
N ARG A 221 -16.56 -9.49 9.72
CA ARG A 221 -16.52 -8.18 9.06
C ARG A 221 -15.19 -8.00 8.30
N PRO A 222 -15.11 -8.39 7.02
CA PRO A 222 -13.89 -8.25 6.23
C PRO A 222 -13.59 -6.76 6.00
N ILE A 223 -12.31 -6.38 6.12
CA ILE A 223 -11.88 -5.00 5.91
C ILE A 223 -10.87 -4.87 4.77
N CYS A 224 -9.73 -5.53 4.87
CA CYS A 224 -8.66 -5.46 3.88
C CYS A 224 -8.16 -6.85 3.53
N HIS A 225 -7.40 -6.96 2.46
CA HIS A 225 -6.84 -8.25 2.07
C HIS A 225 -5.64 -8.08 1.13
N GLU A 226 -4.86 -9.13 1.01
CA GLU A 226 -3.78 -9.23 0.05
C GLU A 226 -3.73 -10.65 -0.52
N PHE A 227 -3.41 -10.74 -1.82
CA PHE A 227 -3.25 -12.01 -2.50
C PHE A 227 -1.86 -12.59 -2.29
N THR A 228 -1.77 -13.92 -2.35
CA THR A 228 -0.49 -14.59 -2.61
C THR A 228 0.02 -14.24 -4.01
N SER A 229 1.34 -14.32 -4.22
CA SER A 229 1.97 -13.91 -5.48
C SER A 229 1.52 -14.73 -6.71
N ASP A 230 0.96 -15.91 -6.49
CA ASP A 230 0.40 -16.80 -7.52
C ASP A 230 -1.10 -16.57 -7.77
N SER A 231 -1.71 -15.55 -7.15
CA SER A 231 -3.13 -15.21 -7.27
C SER A 231 -4.12 -16.30 -6.81
N LYS A 232 -3.67 -17.31 -6.05
CA LYS A 232 -4.53 -18.44 -5.66
C LYS A 232 -5.22 -18.27 -4.32
N PHE A 233 -4.58 -17.57 -3.40
CA PHE A 233 -5.13 -17.34 -2.08
C PHE A 233 -5.17 -15.83 -1.77
N ALA A 234 -6.20 -15.45 -1.01
CA ALA A 234 -6.30 -14.12 -0.42
C ALA A 234 -6.37 -14.22 1.10
N TYR A 235 -5.57 -13.41 1.80
CA TYR A 235 -5.55 -13.29 3.25
C TYR A 235 -6.45 -12.11 3.64
N ILE A 236 -7.61 -12.40 4.20
CA ILE A 236 -8.68 -11.44 4.46
C ILE A 236 -8.66 -11.04 5.94
N THR A 237 -8.38 -9.79 6.22
CA THR A 237 -8.38 -9.25 7.57
C THR A 237 -9.80 -8.91 8.03
N LEU A 238 -10.08 -9.07 9.33
CA LEU A 238 -11.42 -8.93 9.88
C LEU A 238 -11.46 -7.87 10.98
N ALA A 239 -12.40 -6.91 10.90
CA ALA A 239 -12.64 -5.98 11.99
C ALA A 239 -13.09 -6.73 13.25
N GLY A 240 -12.33 -6.56 14.34
CA GLY A 240 -12.57 -7.24 15.61
C GLY A 240 -11.78 -8.54 15.81
N GLY A 241 -10.84 -8.82 14.94
CA GLY A 241 -9.90 -9.96 15.03
C GLY A 241 -10.33 -11.18 14.23
N GLY A 242 -9.36 -12.08 14.09
CA GLY A 242 -9.41 -13.22 13.18
C GLY A 242 -8.94 -12.88 11.77
N LEU A 243 -8.61 -13.91 10.99
CA LEU A 243 -8.24 -13.79 9.57
C LEU A 243 -8.73 -15.01 8.82
N LEU A 244 -9.21 -14.80 7.61
CA LEU A 244 -9.58 -15.88 6.69
C LEU A 244 -8.54 -15.99 5.57
N VAL A 245 -8.10 -17.21 5.26
CA VAL A 245 -7.39 -17.52 4.01
C VAL A 245 -8.40 -18.10 3.05
N VAL A 246 -8.59 -17.44 1.94
CA VAL A 246 -9.58 -17.82 0.92
C VAL A 246 -8.85 -18.36 -0.31
N ASP A 247 -9.14 -19.60 -0.70
CA ASP A 247 -8.87 -20.06 -2.06
C ASP A 247 -9.83 -19.31 -2.99
N VAL A 248 -9.27 -18.51 -3.87
CA VAL A 248 -10.07 -17.58 -4.68
C VAL A 248 -10.77 -18.23 -5.87
N GLY A 249 -10.46 -19.50 -6.17
CA GLY A 249 -11.03 -20.23 -7.29
C GLY A 249 -10.64 -19.63 -8.65
N SER A 250 -11.54 -19.74 -9.62
CA SER A 250 -11.32 -19.20 -10.97
C SER A 250 -11.84 -17.75 -11.10
N ALA A 251 -11.20 -16.97 -11.96
CA ALA A 251 -11.54 -15.56 -12.18
C ALA A 251 -12.96 -15.35 -12.71
N ASP A 252 -13.47 -16.31 -13.50
CA ASP A 252 -14.81 -16.26 -14.09
C ASP A 252 -15.93 -16.80 -13.16
N GLY A 253 -15.57 -17.21 -11.93
CA GLY A 253 -16.49 -17.77 -10.94
C GLY A 253 -16.94 -19.22 -11.21
N SER A 254 -16.40 -19.89 -12.23
CA SER A 254 -16.74 -21.30 -12.52
C SER A 254 -16.23 -22.25 -11.44
N THR A 255 -15.12 -21.91 -10.78
CA THR A 255 -14.68 -22.51 -9.52
C THR A 255 -14.89 -21.47 -8.42
N PRO A 256 -15.74 -21.74 -7.42
CA PRO A 256 -16.09 -20.76 -6.41
C PRO A 256 -14.96 -20.48 -5.40
N MET A 257 -15.05 -19.33 -4.73
CA MET A 257 -14.25 -19.02 -3.55
C MET A 257 -14.59 -19.96 -2.41
N THR A 258 -13.56 -20.46 -1.71
CA THR A 258 -13.73 -21.28 -0.50
C THR A 258 -12.77 -20.86 0.58
N VAL A 259 -13.18 -20.89 1.85
CA VAL A 259 -12.27 -20.62 2.96
C VAL A 259 -11.39 -21.84 3.20
N ALA A 260 -10.10 -21.69 2.95
CA ALA A 260 -9.09 -22.74 3.10
C ALA A 260 -8.56 -22.84 4.55
N LYS A 261 -8.52 -21.71 5.28
CA LYS A 261 -8.05 -21.65 6.68
C LYS A 261 -8.76 -20.51 7.42
N VAL A 262 -9.14 -20.79 8.64
CA VAL A 262 -9.61 -19.81 9.62
C VAL A 262 -8.54 -19.67 10.68
N TYR A 263 -8.06 -18.45 10.93
CA TYR A 263 -7.34 -18.08 12.14
C TYR A 263 -8.33 -17.35 13.04
N ASP A 264 -8.65 -17.93 14.17
CA ASP A 264 -9.61 -17.34 15.10
C ASP A 264 -9.06 -16.07 15.79
N LYS A 265 -9.91 -15.37 16.52
CA LYS A 265 -9.51 -14.17 17.23
C LYS A 265 -8.64 -14.41 18.47
N THR A 266 -8.37 -15.67 18.83
CA THR A 266 -7.37 -16.00 19.87
C THR A 266 -5.98 -16.11 19.27
N THR A 267 -5.89 -16.54 18.01
CA THR A 267 -4.65 -16.57 17.21
C THR A 267 -4.31 -15.20 16.65
N VAL A 268 -5.34 -14.44 16.20
CA VAL A 268 -5.20 -13.09 15.64
C VAL A 268 -6.21 -12.18 16.35
N PRO A 269 -5.89 -11.67 17.56
CA PRO A 269 -6.86 -11.00 18.43
C PRO A 269 -7.37 -9.66 17.90
N GLY A 270 -6.58 -8.95 17.12
CA GLY A 270 -6.99 -7.67 16.53
C GLY A 270 -6.41 -7.56 15.13
N ILE A 271 -7.02 -6.73 14.28
CA ILE A 271 -6.48 -6.54 12.95
C ILE A 271 -6.82 -5.18 12.37
N GLY A 272 -5.84 -4.60 11.68
CA GLY A 272 -5.94 -3.34 10.94
C GLY A 272 -5.95 -3.54 9.42
N CYS A 273 -5.76 -2.46 8.67
CA CYS A 273 -5.82 -2.45 7.21
C CYS A 273 -4.45 -2.40 6.52
N GLY A 274 -3.35 -2.40 7.26
CA GLY A 274 -2.01 -2.45 6.69
C GLY A 274 -1.64 -3.87 6.29
N VAL A 275 -2.09 -4.31 5.10
CA VAL A 275 -1.80 -5.64 4.57
C VAL A 275 -0.85 -5.51 3.39
N SER A 276 0.23 -6.29 3.38
CA SER A 276 1.24 -6.24 2.32
C SER A 276 1.85 -7.60 2.04
N ARG A 277 2.21 -7.84 0.79
CA ARG A 277 3.05 -8.98 0.42
C ARG A 277 4.49 -8.72 0.82
N LEU A 278 5.12 -9.76 1.35
CA LEU A 278 6.53 -9.82 1.63
C LEU A 278 7.24 -10.76 0.62
N PRO A 279 8.56 -10.65 0.47
CA PRO A 279 9.33 -11.65 -0.24
C PRO A 279 9.09 -13.08 0.29
N PHE A 280 9.40 -14.08 -0.54
CA PHE A 280 9.26 -15.50 -0.20
C PHE A 280 7.80 -15.94 0.07
N ASN A 281 6.84 -15.32 -0.61
CA ASN A 281 5.41 -15.62 -0.49
C ASN A 281 4.91 -15.55 0.97
N LYS A 282 5.29 -14.48 1.67
CA LYS A 282 4.75 -14.16 2.99
C LYS A 282 3.75 -13.01 2.89
N ILE A 283 2.83 -12.95 3.83
CA ILE A 283 1.87 -11.87 3.99
C ILE A 283 2.10 -11.21 5.34
N MET A 284 2.16 -9.90 5.36
CA MET A 284 2.22 -9.08 6.56
C MET A 284 0.88 -8.38 6.77
N THR A 285 0.43 -8.29 8.02
CA THR A 285 -0.69 -7.43 8.38
C THR A 285 -0.51 -6.88 9.79
N ASN A 286 -0.95 -5.67 10.01
CA ASN A 286 -1.02 -5.11 11.36
C ASN A 286 -2.32 -5.53 12.06
N GLY A 287 -2.38 -5.35 13.38
CA GLY A 287 -3.51 -5.74 14.20
C GLY A 287 -3.67 -4.90 15.45
N GLU A 288 -4.85 -4.24 15.57
CA GLU A 288 -5.22 -3.53 16.78
C GLU A 288 -5.54 -4.50 17.91
N SER A 289 -5.02 -4.26 19.11
CA SER A 289 -5.35 -5.08 20.28
C SER A 289 -6.81 -4.95 20.71
N GLY A 290 -7.48 -3.87 20.30
CA GLY A 290 -8.85 -3.54 20.69
C GLY A 290 -8.98 -3.11 22.15
N ALA A 291 -7.91 -3.14 22.94
CA ALA A 291 -7.87 -2.67 24.31
C ALA A 291 -7.34 -1.23 24.35
N LYS A 292 -8.10 -0.31 24.95
CA LYS A 292 -7.64 1.06 25.13
C LYS A 292 -6.37 1.09 25.99
N GLY A 293 -5.26 1.59 25.44
CA GLY A 293 -3.95 1.62 26.10
C GLY A 293 -3.22 0.27 26.04
N GLY A 294 -3.63 -0.66 25.20
CA GLY A 294 -2.90 -1.90 24.90
C GLY A 294 -1.96 -1.73 23.72
N ASP A 295 -0.88 -2.50 23.70
CA ASP A 295 -0.01 -2.56 22.54
C ASP A 295 -0.69 -3.28 21.37
N ASP A 296 -0.39 -2.83 20.17
CA ASP A 296 -0.87 -3.44 18.94
C ASP A 296 0.12 -4.48 18.41
N PHE A 297 -0.16 -5.07 17.28
CA PHE A 297 0.62 -6.18 16.73
C PHE A 297 0.92 -6.01 15.25
N LEU A 298 2.02 -6.61 14.82
CA LEU A 298 2.32 -6.95 13.45
C LEU A 298 2.34 -8.47 13.31
N TYR A 299 1.62 -8.99 12.34
CA TYR A 299 1.60 -10.42 12.02
C TYR A 299 2.32 -10.69 10.71
N THR A 300 3.07 -11.79 10.64
CA THR A 300 3.60 -12.32 9.39
C THR A 300 3.14 -13.75 9.20
N PHE A 301 2.52 -14.03 8.06
CA PHE A 301 2.01 -15.35 7.66
C PHE A 301 2.92 -15.95 6.61
N ASP A 302 3.32 -17.20 6.76
CA ASP A 302 4.04 -17.94 5.73
C ASP A 302 3.04 -18.62 4.79
N ALA A 303 2.91 -18.06 3.58
CA ALA A 303 2.06 -18.57 2.52
C ALA A 303 2.81 -19.46 1.50
N SER A 304 4.08 -19.75 1.73
CA SER A 304 4.93 -20.49 0.77
C SER A 304 4.43 -21.90 0.45
N ARG A 305 3.65 -22.49 1.37
CA ARG A 305 3.06 -23.82 1.22
C ARG A 305 1.53 -23.83 1.19
N ALA A 306 0.91 -22.66 0.95
CA ALA A 306 -0.54 -22.55 0.88
C ALA A 306 -1.15 -23.47 -0.19
N ILE A 307 -0.45 -23.63 -1.33
CA ILE A 307 -0.87 -24.53 -2.42
C ILE A 307 -0.92 -26.02 -1.99
N ASP A 308 -0.15 -26.41 -0.98
CA ASP A 308 -0.16 -27.74 -0.39
C ASP A 308 -1.25 -27.89 0.71
N GLY A 309 -2.04 -26.84 0.97
CA GLY A 309 -3.01 -26.78 2.07
C GLY A 309 -2.36 -26.62 3.45
N ILE A 310 -1.14 -26.11 3.51
CA ILE A 310 -0.39 -25.93 4.75
C ILE A 310 -0.34 -24.43 5.09
N PHE A 311 -0.96 -24.09 6.23
CA PHE A 311 -1.11 -22.73 6.73
C PHE A 311 -0.58 -22.67 8.18
N PRO A 312 0.72 -22.37 8.40
CA PRO A 312 1.28 -22.24 9.75
C PRO A 312 0.65 -21.08 10.51
N ASP A 313 0.68 -21.14 11.84
CA ASP A 313 0.30 -20.02 12.66
C ASP A 313 1.22 -18.81 12.38
N PRO A 314 0.70 -17.57 12.47
CA PRO A 314 1.49 -16.39 12.19
C PRO A 314 2.55 -16.14 13.27
N VAL A 315 3.62 -15.47 12.88
CA VAL A 315 4.50 -14.82 13.84
C VAL A 315 3.85 -13.51 14.26
N GLN A 316 3.69 -13.31 15.56
CA GLN A 316 3.17 -12.10 16.17
C GLN A 316 4.30 -11.26 16.74
N ILE A 317 4.33 -9.97 16.44
CA ILE A 317 5.30 -8.99 16.93
C ILE A 317 4.52 -7.89 17.63
N GLU A 318 4.79 -7.66 18.90
CA GLU A 318 4.17 -6.59 19.68
C GLU A 318 4.71 -5.22 19.22
N LEU A 319 3.79 -4.28 19.00
CA LEU A 319 4.08 -2.91 18.54
C LEU A 319 3.72 -1.94 19.65
N PRO A 320 4.65 -1.10 20.11
CA PRO A 320 4.30 -0.02 21.05
C PRO A 320 3.40 1.01 20.39
N GLY A 321 2.33 1.42 21.08
CA GLY A 321 1.36 2.41 20.61
C GLY A 321 -0.02 1.86 20.36
N GLU A 322 -0.93 2.73 19.92
CA GLU A 322 -2.35 2.42 19.73
C GLU A 322 -2.82 2.71 18.30
N ASP A 323 -3.70 1.85 17.81
CA ASP A 323 -4.43 1.98 16.54
C ASP A 323 -3.50 1.90 15.32
N THR A 324 -2.79 0.77 15.20
CA THR A 324 -1.93 0.49 14.03
C THR A 324 -2.77 0.32 12.76
N HIS A 325 -2.39 1.02 11.67
CA HIS A 325 -3.20 1.01 10.45
C HIS A 325 -2.40 0.81 9.16
N GLY A 326 -1.41 1.64 8.86
CA GLY A 326 -0.53 1.46 7.71
C GLY A 326 0.61 0.49 7.99
N ALA A 327 1.03 -0.27 6.99
CA ALA A 327 2.24 -1.08 7.05
C ALA A 327 2.89 -1.18 5.67
N VAL A 328 4.17 -0.81 5.59
CA VAL A 328 4.99 -0.86 4.38
C VAL A 328 6.33 -1.52 4.67
N THR A 329 7.08 -1.86 3.63
CA THR A 329 8.42 -2.45 3.78
C THR A 329 9.51 -1.53 3.27
N CYS A 330 10.63 -1.51 3.98
CA CYS A 330 11.88 -0.88 3.59
C CYS A 330 12.97 -1.96 3.53
N THR A 331 13.87 -1.87 2.55
CA THR A 331 15.04 -2.74 2.46
C THR A 331 16.29 -1.91 2.65
N ASP A 332 17.12 -2.27 3.63
CA ASP A 332 18.36 -1.56 3.90
C ASP A 332 19.46 -1.87 2.86
N GLN A 333 20.59 -1.18 2.95
CA GLN A 333 21.72 -1.38 2.03
C GLN A 333 22.36 -2.78 2.10
N LYS A 334 22.05 -3.59 3.12
CA LYS A 334 22.51 -4.97 3.26
C LYS A 334 21.54 -5.99 2.67
N GLY A 335 20.33 -5.52 2.29
CA GLY A 335 19.23 -6.36 1.84
C GLY A 335 18.34 -6.88 2.97
N ASP A 336 18.51 -6.38 4.20
CA ASP A 336 17.64 -6.71 5.33
C ASP A 336 16.30 -5.98 5.19
N ILE A 337 15.21 -6.69 5.48
CA ILE A 337 13.84 -6.19 5.28
C ILE A 337 13.26 -5.74 6.62
N PHE A 338 12.80 -4.51 6.66
CA PHE A 338 12.10 -3.90 7.78
C PHE A 338 10.63 -3.63 7.40
N ALA A 339 9.72 -3.81 8.34
CA ALA A 339 8.39 -3.24 8.25
C ALA A 339 8.37 -1.87 8.94
N ILE A 340 7.64 -0.94 8.36
CA ILE A 340 7.35 0.36 8.97
C ILE A 340 5.84 0.45 9.14
N THR A 341 5.37 0.64 10.38
CA THR A 341 3.95 0.68 10.71
C THR A 341 3.56 2.04 11.29
N SER A 342 2.37 2.52 10.97
CA SER A 342 1.81 3.77 11.50
C SER A 342 0.82 3.51 12.62
N MET A 343 0.83 4.36 13.65
CA MET A 343 -0.01 4.28 14.84
C MET A 343 -0.86 5.54 14.93
N ARG A 344 -2.15 5.44 14.59
CA ARG A 344 -3.03 6.63 14.47
C ARG A 344 -3.29 7.33 15.79
N VAL A 345 -3.51 6.61 16.89
CA VAL A 345 -3.84 7.22 18.18
C VAL A 345 -2.60 7.77 18.87
N SER A 346 -1.50 7.02 18.90
CA SER A 346 -0.24 7.46 19.53
C SER A 346 0.59 8.41 18.66
N ASN A 347 0.27 8.56 17.36
CA ASN A 347 1.01 9.40 16.40
C ASN A 347 2.45 8.95 16.15
N ASP A 348 2.71 7.66 16.25
CA ASP A 348 4.04 7.10 16.09
C ASP A 348 4.18 6.28 14.80
N ILE A 349 5.41 6.04 14.42
CA ILE A 349 5.78 5.01 13.46
C ILE A 349 6.77 4.05 14.12
N ASN A 350 6.58 2.76 13.90
CA ASN A 350 7.47 1.71 14.40
C ASN A 350 8.27 1.12 13.25
N PHE A 351 9.56 0.89 13.48
CA PHE A 351 10.47 0.20 12.59
C PHE A 351 10.71 -1.20 13.14
N VAL A 352 10.37 -2.22 12.37
CA VAL A 352 10.38 -3.62 12.79
C VAL A 352 11.34 -4.42 11.91
N ASP A 353 12.35 -5.00 12.51
CA ASP A 353 13.24 -5.94 11.83
C ASP A 353 12.53 -7.28 11.65
N LEU A 354 12.21 -7.64 10.41
CA LEU A 354 11.48 -8.88 10.07
C LEU A 354 12.35 -10.15 10.11
N GLN A 355 13.66 -10.04 10.25
CA GLN A 355 14.53 -11.20 10.44
C GLN A 355 14.56 -11.61 11.92
N THR A 356 14.64 -10.61 12.81
CA THR A 356 14.67 -10.84 14.25
C THR A 356 13.30 -10.79 14.91
N ASN A 357 12.27 -10.35 14.18
CA ASN A 357 10.89 -10.15 14.66
C ASN A 357 10.83 -9.20 15.86
N LYS A 358 11.52 -8.07 15.77
CA LYS A 358 11.62 -7.09 16.85
C LYS A 358 11.42 -5.66 16.35
N VAL A 359 10.73 -4.85 17.15
CA VAL A 359 10.76 -3.40 17.01
C VAL A 359 12.17 -2.91 17.34
N VAL A 360 12.80 -2.23 16.40
CA VAL A 360 14.17 -1.69 16.51
C VAL A 360 14.17 -0.19 16.78
N ALA A 361 13.10 0.51 16.43
CA ALA A 361 12.89 1.91 16.76
C ALA A 361 11.40 2.27 16.76
N THR A 362 11.03 3.26 17.55
CA THR A 362 9.73 3.94 17.54
C THR A 362 10.00 5.44 17.46
N GLN A 363 9.30 6.14 16.58
CA GLN A 363 9.50 7.55 16.34
C GLN A 363 8.16 8.27 16.28
N SER A 364 8.01 9.36 17.05
CA SER A 364 6.82 10.19 16.96
C SER A 364 6.80 11.02 15.68
N MET A 365 5.64 11.09 15.05
CA MET A 365 5.35 11.99 13.95
C MET A 365 4.82 13.34 14.41
N ALA A 366 4.50 13.51 15.70
CA ALA A 366 4.03 14.78 16.23
C ALA A 366 5.12 15.85 16.14
N THR A 367 4.76 17.01 15.61
CA THR A 367 5.63 18.16 15.42
C THR A 367 4.94 19.44 15.87
N SER A 368 5.66 20.57 15.91
CA SER A 368 5.05 21.87 16.23
C SER A 368 4.05 22.35 15.19
N PHE A 369 4.22 21.99 13.92
CA PHE A 369 3.28 22.33 12.84
C PHE A 369 2.17 21.29 12.64
N SER A 370 2.36 20.06 13.09
CA SER A 370 1.38 18.97 13.09
C SER A 370 1.44 18.23 14.42
N PRO A 371 0.81 18.76 15.48
CA PRO A 371 0.91 18.18 16.82
C PRO A 371 0.11 16.87 16.99
N ASP A 372 -0.85 16.61 16.13
CA ASP A 372 -1.70 15.41 16.16
C ASP A 372 -1.97 14.90 14.73
N PRO A 373 -0.94 14.36 14.02
CA PRO A 373 -0.99 14.06 12.59
C PRO A 373 -1.91 12.87 12.22
N LYS A 374 -2.12 11.91 13.12
CA LYS A 374 -2.91 10.68 12.89
C LYS A 374 -2.49 9.96 11.61
N PRO A 375 -1.26 9.43 11.55
CA PRO A 375 -0.74 8.74 10.37
C PRO A 375 -1.55 7.47 10.07
N ASP A 376 -1.99 7.33 8.82
CA ASP A 376 -2.88 6.24 8.38
C ASP A 376 -2.20 5.36 7.31
N VAL A 377 -2.82 5.19 6.14
CA VAL A 377 -2.30 4.38 5.05
C VAL A 377 -1.00 4.98 4.51
N ALA A 378 -0.03 4.12 4.19
CA ALA A 378 1.28 4.54 3.74
C ALA A 378 1.75 3.76 2.52
N HIS A 379 2.62 4.39 1.71
CA HIS A 379 3.37 3.79 0.61
C HIS A 379 4.83 4.24 0.64
N ILE A 380 5.72 3.44 0.07
CA ILE A 380 7.15 3.75 0.00
C ILE A 380 7.69 3.59 -1.42
N VAL A 381 8.49 4.55 -1.87
CA VAL A 381 9.25 4.47 -3.12
C VAL A 381 10.67 4.98 -2.87
N GLY A 382 11.65 4.12 -3.09
CA GLY A 382 13.03 4.40 -2.72
C GLY A 382 13.15 4.67 -1.22
N ASN A 383 13.69 5.82 -0.85
CA ASN A 383 13.78 6.27 0.53
C ASN A 383 12.68 7.27 0.93
N LYS A 384 11.61 7.43 0.12
CA LYS A 384 10.48 8.30 0.44
C LYS A 384 9.27 7.46 0.85
N MET A 385 8.74 7.74 2.02
CA MET A 385 7.49 7.19 2.52
C MET A 385 6.42 8.27 2.47
N PHE A 386 5.33 7.97 1.81
CA PHE A 386 4.14 8.79 1.73
C PHE A 386 3.12 8.24 2.70
N ILE A 387 2.54 9.09 3.54
CA ILE A 387 1.59 8.66 4.55
C ILE A 387 0.41 9.62 4.63
N ALA A 388 -0.81 9.09 4.54
CA ALA A 388 -2.02 9.87 4.69
C ALA A 388 -2.20 10.33 6.14
N LEU A 389 -2.47 11.61 6.34
CA LEU A 389 -2.81 12.20 7.63
C LEU A 389 -4.30 12.49 7.67
N ARG A 390 -4.99 11.96 8.70
CA ARG A 390 -6.45 12.06 8.78
C ARG A 390 -6.94 13.49 8.98
N GLY A 391 -8.18 13.72 8.59
CA GLY A 391 -8.87 14.98 8.78
C GLY A 391 -9.37 15.19 10.21
N SER A 392 -9.91 16.37 10.44
CA SER A 392 -10.37 16.82 11.77
C SER A 392 -11.60 16.07 12.31
N LYS A 393 -12.33 15.38 11.43
CA LYS A 393 -13.48 14.55 11.77
C LYS A 393 -13.54 13.34 10.86
N PRO A 394 -12.70 12.33 11.15
CA PRO A 394 -12.59 11.16 10.30
C PRO A 394 -13.95 10.45 10.10
N LEU A 395 -14.29 10.19 8.84
CA LEU A 395 -15.56 9.59 8.44
C LEU A 395 -15.60 8.07 8.56
N SER A 396 -14.44 7.45 8.64
CA SER A 396 -14.25 5.99 8.68
C SER A 396 -13.17 5.60 9.68
N ALA A 397 -13.28 6.08 10.92
CA ALA A 397 -12.35 5.81 12.00
C ALA A 397 -13.06 5.77 13.35
N ILE A 398 -12.34 5.41 14.39
CA ILE A 398 -12.82 5.44 15.76
C ILE A 398 -12.92 6.88 16.27
N GLY A 399 -13.85 7.15 17.17
CA GLY A 399 -14.14 8.51 17.67
C GLY A 399 -12.98 9.18 18.43
N SER A 400 -11.93 8.43 18.82
CA SER A 400 -10.72 8.97 19.42
C SER A 400 -9.84 9.78 18.44
N LEU A 401 -10.10 9.71 17.14
CA LEU A 401 -9.40 10.48 16.12
C LEU A 401 -10.02 11.87 15.84
N GLU A 402 -11.08 12.26 16.53
CA GLU A 402 -11.63 13.62 16.38
C GLU A 402 -10.61 14.70 16.80
N ASN A 403 -10.67 15.86 16.14
CA ASN A 403 -9.84 17.07 16.35
C ASN A 403 -8.46 17.08 15.69
N VAL A 404 -8.15 16.17 14.79
CA VAL A 404 -6.99 16.24 13.90
C VAL A 404 -7.08 17.50 13.01
N ARG A 405 -5.94 18.17 12.74
CA ARG A 405 -5.95 19.51 12.11
C ARG A 405 -5.01 19.68 10.93
N THR A 406 -4.38 18.63 10.45
CA THR A 406 -3.43 18.69 9.33
C THR A 406 -3.71 17.63 8.28
N PRO A 407 -4.94 17.66 7.66
CA PRO A 407 -5.25 16.67 6.63
C PRO A 407 -4.34 16.82 5.42
N GLY A 408 -3.77 15.72 4.94
CA GLY A 408 -2.86 15.75 3.80
C GLY A 408 -2.07 14.49 3.63
N VAL A 409 -0.97 14.59 2.89
CA VAL A 409 0.03 13.55 2.71
C VAL A 409 1.37 14.06 3.25
N ALA A 410 1.91 13.40 4.26
CA ALA A 410 3.28 13.64 4.72
C ALA A 410 4.26 12.83 3.87
N VAL A 411 5.38 13.46 3.48
CA VAL A 411 6.47 12.85 2.72
C VAL A 411 7.68 12.69 3.64
N LEU A 412 7.88 11.51 4.18
CA LEU A 412 8.98 11.22 5.08
C LEU A 412 10.21 10.76 4.29
N THR A 413 11.39 11.18 4.73
CA THR A 413 12.65 10.61 4.26
C THR A 413 13.07 9.50 5.23
N ILE A 414 13.16 8.26 4.74
CA ILE A 414 13.60 7.10 5.51
C ILE A 414 15.12 6.99 5.44
N SER A 415 15.75 6.66 6.56
CA SER A 415 17.21 6.43 6.61
C SER A 415 17.61 5.16 5.84
N ASP A 416 18.85 5.13 5.37
CA ASP A 416 19.42 4.01 4.58
C ASP A 416 19.44 2.68 5.34
N ASP A 417 19.40 2.71 6.66
CA ASP A 417 19.31 1.53 7.52
C ASP A 417 17.87 1.15 7.93
N CYS A 418 16.87 1.83 7.35
CA CYS A 418 15.44 1.60 7.60
C CYS A 418 15.02 1.66 9.08
N LYS A 419 15.68 2.51 9.91
CA LYS A 419 15.43 2.58 11.37
C LYS A 419 15.01 3.96 11.88
N SER A 420 14.97 4.94 11.00
CA SER A 420 14.51 6.28 11.34
C SER A 420 13.92 6.98 10.13
N SER A 421 13.19 8.04 10.39
CA SER A 421 12.67 8.94 9.35
C SER A 421 12.80 10.39 9.77
N SER A 422 12.64 11.29 8.82
CA SER A 422 12.53 12.72 9.06
C SER A 422 11.47 13.35 8.16
N TRP A 423 10.79 14.36 8.66
CA TRP A 423 9.89 15.20 7.88
C TRP A 423 9.80 16.61 8.52
N GLU A 424 9.52 17.60 7.70
CA GLU A 424 9.39 19.00 8.06
C GLU A 424 8.08 19.57 7.50
N GLU A 425 7.71 20.79 7.86
CA GLU A 425 6.48 21.44 7.35
C GLU A 425 6.43 21.52 5.82
N LYS A 426 7.58 21.67 5.16
CA LYS A 426 7.69 21.66 3.70
C LYS A 426 7.33 20.32 3.05
N ASP A 427 7.38 19.24 3.82
CA ASP A 427 7.11 17.87 3.37
C ASP A 427 5.62 17.49 3.53
N LEU A 428 4.75 18.43 3.91
CA LEU A 428 3.31 18.25 4.00
C LEU A 428 2.60 18.73 2.74
N ALA A 429 2.10 17.83 1.92
CA ALA A 429 1.16 18.11 0.85
C ALA A 429 -0.25 18.24 1.45
N SER A 430 -0.69 19.48 1.72
CA SER A 430 -1.97 19.75 2.36
C SER A 430 -3.15 19.40 1.45
N MET A 431 -4.19 18.79 2.04
CA MET A 431 -5.49 18.56 1.42
C MET A 431 -6.59 19.42 2.07
N GLU A 432 -6.21 20.45 2.81
CA GLU A 432 -7.18 21.41 3.35
C GLU A 432 -7.94 22.10 2.23
N ASP A 433 -9.28 22.15 2.39
CA ASP A 433 -10.17 22.83 1.46
C ASP A 433 -10.84 24.01 2.18
N PRO A 434 -10.48 25.27 1.84
CA PRO A 434 -11.05 26.46 2.48
C PRO A 434 -12.52 26.68 2.16
N ASP A 435 -13.06 26.07 1.13
CA ASP A 435 -14.44 26.20 0.71
C ASP A 435 -15.37 25.14 1.36
N ARG A 436 -14.77 24.07 1.92
CA ARG A 436 -15.49 22.99 2.62
C ARG A 436 -15.08 22.99 4.09
N LEU A 437 -15.83 23.71 4.89
CA LEU A 437 -15.54 23.91 6.31
C LEU A 437 -16.58 23.21 7.18
N GLU A 438 -16.14 22.68 8.33
CA GLU A 438 -17.01 22.13 9.35
C GLU A 438 -16.67 22.70 10.74
N LYS A 439 -17.69 22.72 11.61
CA LYS A 439 -17.55 23.17 12.99
C LYS A 439 -17.36 21.97 13.92
N LEU A 440 -16.29 21.98 14.69
CA LEU A 440 -16.00 20.98 15.69
C LEU A 440 -16.78 21.24 16.99
N LYS A 441 -16.76 20.26 17.91
CA LYS A 441 -17.45 20.34 19.22
C LYS A 441 -16.91 21.49 20.10
N ASP A 442 -15.64 21.82 19.99
CA ASP A 442 -15.01 22.93 20.70
C ASP A 442 -15.33 24.32 20.11
N GLY A 443 -16.09 24.35 19.02
CA GLY A 443 -16.50 25.56 18.31
C GLY A 443 -15.51 26.05 17.25
N SER A 444 -14.35 25.41 17.09
CA SER A 444 -13.40 25.73 16.02
C SER A 444 -13.98 25.37 14.65
N VAL A 445 -13.54 26.10 13.63
CA VAL A 445 -13.90 25.84 12.22
C VAL A 445 -12.66 25.34 11.51
N VAL A 446 -12.78 24.20 10.85
CA VAL A 446 -11.68 23.48 10.20
C VAL A 446 -12.09 23.01 8.81
N SER A 447 -11.13 22.60 7.99
CA SER A 447 -11.43 21.91 6.73
C SER A 447 -12.19 20.60 7.00
N ALA A 448 -13.17 20.30 6.16
CA ALA A 448 -13.90 19.04 6.21
C ALA A 448 -13.14 17.87 5.58
N SER A 449 -11.96 18.11 5.00
CA SER A 449 -11.16 17.07 4.32
C SER A 449 -10.80 15.91 5.27
N ASP A 450 -10.92 14.70 4.77
CA ASP A 450 -10.57 13.47 5.49
C ASP A 450 -9.77 12.52 4.56
N PRO A 451 -8.45 12.73 4.41
CA PRO A 451 -7.59 11.85 3.66
C PRO A 451 -7.56 10.45 4.25
N HIS A 452 -7.60 9.42 3.39
CA HIS A 452 -7.47 8.02 3.83
C HIS A 452 -6.69 7.18 2.83
N GLY A 453 -7.32 6.75 1.72
CA GLY A 453 -6.68 5.94 0.70
C GLY A 453 -5.53 6.68 0.04
N LEU A 454 -4.40 6.02 -0.08
CA LEU A 454 -3.17 6.53 -0.67
C LEU A 454 -2.53 5.45 -1.54
N GLU A 455 -2.07 5.83 -2.73
CA GLU A 455 -1.33 4.96 -3.65
C GLU A 455 -0.18 5.74 -4.30
N VAL A 456 0.95 5.09 -4.52
CA VAL A 456 2.08 5.66 -5.28
C VAL A 456 2.28 4.87 -6.56
N ILE A 457 2.11 5.54 -7.70
CA ILE A 457 2.07 4.94 -9.02
C ILE A 457 3.37 5.28 -9.76
N LEU A 458 4.14 4.26 -10.12
CA LEU A 458 5.32 4.42 -10.98
C LEU A 458 4.91 4.76 -12.41
N LYS A 459 5.62 5.76 -13.04
CA LYS A 459 5.40 6.22 -14.42
C LYS A 459 6.26 5.51 -15.43
#